data_bae6cfc271c5e65321c53273f5d1e3d5
#
_entry.id   bae6cfc271c5e65321c53273f5d1e3d5
#
_cell.length_a   1.000
_cell.length_b   1.000
_cell.length_c   1.000
_cell.angle_alpha   90.00
_cell.angle_beta   90.00
_cell.angle_gamma   90.00
#
_symmetry.space_group_name_H-M   'P 1'
#
loop_
_entity.id
_entity.type
_entity.pdbx_description
1 polymer ?
#
loop_
_entity_poly.entity_id
_entity_poly.type
_entity_poly.pdbx_seq_one_letter_code
_entity_poly.pdbx_strand_id
1 'polypeptide(L)'
;YAAQAGKAADYINGHSADLTKGDLGPELDGALALISAGKTDAKLFGMIKKDIKAKGPSYCTSKNVGGCAKVTITLLAAGEPTTYGGTDYAKPVTSLPDSALKERPFHQALDMIALERLGKPIPQKLFKSITDYVSARPGRNYPSTDGLMLAALSHVVSTAYGQEGITAVKAALVK
;
A
#
# COMPACT_ATOMS: atom_id res chain seq x y z
N TYR A 1 11.77 16.23 11.69
CA TYR A 1 11.06 15.60 10.55
C TYR A 1 9.63 16.11 10.37
N ALA A 2 8.89 16.49 11.43
CA ALA A 2 7.50 16.96 11.32
C ALA A 2 7.35 18.22 10.43
N ALA A 3 8.28 19.17 10.54
CA ALA A 3 8.27 20.38 9.73
C ALA A 3 8.48 20.09 8.23
N GLN A 4 9.36 19.14 7.91
CA GLN A 4 9.59 18.69 6.53
C GLN A 4 8.38 17.94 5.97
N ALA A 5 7.76 17.08 6.76
CA ALA A 5 6.53 16.39 6.38
C ALA A 5 5.39 17.38 6.10
N GLY A 6 5.26 18.44 6.94
CA GLY A 6 4.32 19.52 6.72
C GLY A 6 4.54 20.26 5.39
N LYS A 7 5.79 20.64 5.09
CA LYS A 7 6.14 21.30 3.81
C LYS A 7 5.87 20.41 2.59
N ALA A 8 6.17 19.11 2.68
CA ALA A 8 5.88 18.17 1.62
C ALA A 8 4.37 18.03 1.38
N ALA A 9 3.57 17.97 2.44
CA ALA A 9 2.11 17.94 2.33
C ALA A 9 1.54 19.23 1.73
N ASP A 10 2.07 20.40 2.09
CA ASP A 10 1.67 21.68 1.50
C ASP A 10 1.99 21.73 -0.01
N TYR A 11 3.16 21.22 -0.41
CA TYR A 11 3.53 21.10 -1.81
C TYR A 11 2.57 20.20 -2.58
N ILE A 12 2.29 18.99 -2.07
CA ILE A 12 1.34 18.04 -2.67
C ILE A 12 -0.03 18.70 -2.82
N ASN A 13 -0.52 19.37 -1.79
CA ASN A 13 -1.82 20.05 -1.81
C ASN A 13 -1.88 21.19 -2.82
N GLY A 14 -0.79 21.96 -2.94
CA GLY A 14 -0.65 23.04 -3.93
C GLY A 14 -0.62 22.55 -5.39
N HIS A 15 -0.19 21.30 -5.63
CA HIS A 15 -0.10 20.67 -6.95
C HIS A 15 -1.20 19.63 -7.20
N SER A 16 -2.32 19.74 -6.49
CA SER A 16 -3.44 18.80 -6.55
C SER A 16 -3.98 18.55 -7.96
N ALA A 17 -4.02 19.60 -8.79
CA ALA A 17 -4.52 19.50 -10.16
C ALA A 17 -3.65 18.62 -11.07
N ASP A 18 -2.35 18.53 -10.81
CA ASP A 18 -1.45 17.68 -11.60
C ASP A 18 -1.52 16.23 -11.15
N LEU A 19 -1.66 15.99 -9.84
CA LEU A 19 -1.80 14.66 -9.28
C LEU A 19 -3.09 13.95 -9.74
N THR A 20 -4.19 14.70 -9.86
CA THR A 20 -5.52 14.13 -10.20
C THR A 20 -5.78 14.02 -11.70
N LYS A 21 -4.82 14.42 -12.56
CA LYS A 21 -4.93 14.25 -14.02
C LYS A 21 -4.61 12.82 -14.51
N GLY A 22 -3.95 12.03 -13.68
CA GLY A 22 -3.41 10.73 -14.06
C GLY A 22 -4.14 9.54 -13.46
N ASP A 23 -3.35 8.50 -13.22
CA ASP A 23 -3.81 7.26 -12.62
C ASP A 23 -4.10 7.43 -11.13
N LEU A 24 -5.05 6.63 -10.61
CA LEU A 24 -5.45 6.65 -9.21
C LEU A 24 -4.28 6.31 -8.24
N GLY A 25 -3.28 5.54 -8.68
CA GLY A 25 -2.16 5.13 -7.85
C GLY A 25 -1.40 6.28 -7.19
N PRO A 26 -0.86 7.27 -7.94
CA PRO A 26 -0.22 8.46 -7.39
C PRO A 26 -1.15 9.32 -6.52
N GLU A 27 -2.44 9.39 -6.86
CA GLU A 27 -3.44 10.11 -6.05
C GLU A 27 -3.58 9.49 -4.66
N LEU A 28 -3.61 8.16 -4.57
CA LEU A 28 -3.65 7.45 -3.29
C LEU A 28 -2.37 7.66 -2.47
N ASP A 29 -1.19 7.73 -3.11
CA ASP A 29 0.07 8.06 -2.42
C ASP A 29 0.00 9.48 -1.84
N GLY A 30 -0.54 10.42 -2.59
CA GLY A 30 -0.78 11.79 -2.13
C GLY A 30 -1.74 11.84 -0.94
N ALA A 31 -2.84 11.08 -0.97
CA ALA A 31 -3.78 10.97 0.14
C ALA A 31 -3.10 10.45 1.40
N LEU A 32 -2.35 9.36 1.29
CA LEU A 32 -1.63 8.76 2.43
C LEU A 32 -0.59 9.73 3.02
N ALA A 33 0.11 10.47 2.17
CA ALA A 33 1.05 11.50 2.61
C ALA A 33 0.34 12.63 3.38
N LEU A 34 -0.82 13.11 2.89
CA LEU A 34 -1.62 14.12 3.59
C LEU A 34 -2.14 13.62 4.93
N ILE A 35 -2.68 12.41 4.98
CA ILE A 35 -3.17 11.79 6.21
C ILE A 35 -2.04 11.67 7.24
N SER A 36 -0.87 11.19 6.80
CA SER A 36 0.31 11.04 7.65
C SER A 36 0.83 12.38 8.20
N ALA A 37 0.58 13.47 7.49
CA ALA A 37 0.89 14.83 7.92
C ALA A 37 -0.23 15.49 8.73
N GLY A 38 -1.34 14.78 9.02
CA GLY A 38 -2.51 15.33 9.72
C GLY A 38 -3.33 16.34 8.91
N LYS A 39 -3.30 16.27 7.58
CA LYS A 39 -3.97 17.21 6.66
C LYS A 39 -5.10 16.53 5.87
N THR A 40 -6.04 15.92 6.58
CA THR A 40 -7.14 15.14 5.98
C THR A 40 -8.25 15.96 5.35
N ASP A 41 -8.35 17.23 5.69
CA ASP A 41 -9.32 18.22 5.18
C ASP A 41 -8.85 18.94 3.92
N ALA A 42 -7.66 18.65 3.44
CA ALA A 42 -7.08 19.28 2.27
C ALA A 42 -7.95 19.08 1.02
N LYS A 43 -7.94 20.07 0.13
CA LYS A 43 -8.66 20.04 -1.15
C LYS A 43 -8.33 18.80 -1.97
N LEU A 44 -7.06 18.42 -2.04
CA LEU A 44 -6.61 17.22 -2.73
C LEU A 44 -7.28 15.97 -2.16
N PHE A 45 -7.40 15.86 -0.84
CA PHE A 45 -8.06 14.71 -0.20
C PHE A 45 -9.52 14.56 -0.64
N GLY A 46 -10.27 15.67 -0.72
CA GLY A 46 -11.63 15.67 -1.25
C GLY A 46 -11.71 15.23 -2.72
N MET A 47 -10.76 15.65 -3.55
CA MET A 47 -10.66 15.22 -4.95
C MET A 47 -10.35 13.73 -5.07
N ILE A 48 -9.40 13.22 -4.29
CA ILE A 48 -9.04 11.80 -4.27
C ILE A 48 -10.22 10.92 -3.86
N LYS A 49 -11.01 11.31 -2.87
CA LYS A 49 -12.24 10.58 -2.48
C LYS A 49 -13.23 10.50 -3.64
N LYS A 50 -13.41 11.59 -4.39
CA LYS A 50 -14.23 11.62 -5.61
C LYS A 50 -13.67 10.65 -6.66
N ASP A 51 -12.36 10.63 -6.86
CA ASP A 51 -11.70 9.80 -7.85
C ASP A 51 -11.66 8.32 -7.44
N ILE A 52 -11.56 7.99 -6.15
CA ILE A 52 -11.79 6.61 -5.67
C ILE A 52 -13.18 6.12 -6.10
N LYS A 53 -14.22 6.94 -5.96
CA LYS A 53 -15.57 6.57 -6.40
C LYS A 53 -15.67 6.36 -7.91
N ALA A 54 -14.99 7.19 -8.70
CA ALA A 54 -15.07 7.17 -10.18
C ALA A 54 -14.13 6.15 -10.82
N LYS A 55 -12.86 6.10 -10.36
CA LYS A 55 -11.77 5.31 -10.96
C LYS A 55 -11.50 4.01 -10.18
N GLY A 56 -11.86 3.96 -8.90
CA GLY A 56 -11.55 2.83 -8.01
C GLY A 56 -12.05 1.49 -8.51
N PRO A 57 -13.29 1.35 -9.04
CA PRO A 57 -13.78 0.06 -9.55
C PRO A 57 -12.95 -0.51 -10.70
N SER A 58 -12.38 0.34 -11.57
CA SER A 58 -11.50 -0.10 -12.66
C SER A 58 -10.05 -0.32 -12.19
N TYR A 59 -9.62 0.39 -11.16
CA TYR A 59 -8.29 0.26 -10.56
C TYR A 59 -8.17 -0.99 -9.67
N CYS A 60 -9.19 -1.29 -8.88
CA CYS A 60 -9.28 -2.47 -8.04
C CYS A 60 -9.95 -3.62 -8.79
N THR A 61 -9.17 -4.55 -9.28
CA THR A 61 -9.68 -5.72 -10.02
C THR A 61 -9.07 -7.01 -9.50
N SER A 62 -9.61 -8.17 -9.90
CA SER A 62 -9.03 -9.49 -9.59
C SER A 62 -7.62 -9.70 -10.19
N LYS A 63 -7.18 -8.83 -11.10
CA LYS A 63 -5.85 -8.82 -11.70
C LYS A 63 -4.94 -7.74 -11.12
N ASN A 64 -5.44 -6.94 -10.16
CA ASN A 64 -4.72 -5.88 -9.49
C ASN A 64 -5.18 -5.81 -8.02
N VAL A 65 -4.92 -6.87 -7.27
CA VAL A 65 -5.33 -6.99 -5.86
C VAL A 65 -4.55 -5.99 -5.00
N GLY A 66 -3.26 -5.78 -5.29
CA GLY A 66 -2.47 -4.73 -4.64
C GLY A 66 -3.03 -3.32 -4.85
N GLY A 67 -3.70 -3.07 -6.00
CA GLY A 67 -4.48 -1.84 -6.20
C GLY A 67 -5.68 -1.76 -5.26
N CYS A 68 -6.40 -2.86 -5.06
CA CYS A 68 -7.48 -2.95 -4.06
C CYS A 68 -6.95 -2.70 -2.64
N ALA A 69 -5.80 -3.29 -2.30
CA ALA A 69 -5.15 -3.09 -1.03
C ALA A 69 -4.79 -1.61 -0.79
N LYS A 70 -4.25 -0.93 -1.80
CA LYS A 70 -3.90 0.49 -1.72
C LYS A 70 -5.12 1.37 -1.46
N VAL A 71 -6.23 1.13 -2.17
CA VAL A 71 -7.51 1.84 -1.90
C VAL A 71 -7.99 1.53 -0.49
N THR A 72 -7.98 0.27 -0.07
CA THR A 72 -8.38 -0.16 1.29
C THR A 72 -7.58 0.56 2.37
N ILE A 73 -6.25 0.58 2.27
CA ILE A 73 -5.36 1.27 3.22
C ILE A 73 -5.71 2.75 3.28
N THR A 74 -5.91 3.39 2.13
CA THR A 74 -6.22 4.82 2.04
C THR A 74 -7.57 5.13 2.71
N LEU A 75 -8.61 4.35 2.43
CA LEU A 75 -9.93 4.52 3.05
C LEU A 75 -9.86 4.34 4.57
N LEU A 76 -9.22 3.26 5.05
CA LEU A 76 -9.05 3.01 6.49
C LEU A 76 -8.27 4.14 7.18
N ALA A 77 -7.19 4.61 6.57
CA ALA A 77 -6.39 5.71 7.10
C ALA A 77 -7.18 7.03 7.16
N ALA A 78 -8.14 7.20 6.25
CA ALA A 78 -9.05 8.34 6.22
C ALA A 78 -10.25 8.21 7.18
N GLY A 79 -10.41 7.07 7.88
CA GLY A 79 -11.60 6.79 8.69
C GLY A 79 -12.85 6.48 7.88
N GLU A 80 -12.70 6.16 6.60
CA GLU A 80 -13.79 5.81 5.69
C GLU A 80 -14.04 4.30 5.67
N PRO A 81 -15.27 3.84 5.39
CA PRO A 81 -15.55 2.42 5.22
C PRO A 81 -14.88 1.88 3.96
N THR A 82 -14.47 0.61 4.00
CA THR A 82 -13.82 -0.06 2.84
C THR A 82 -14.79 -0.37 1.69
N THR A 83 -16.09 -0.37 1.96
CA THR A 83 -17.13 -0.31 0.92
C THR A 83 -17.41 1.14 0.61
N TYR A 84 -16.91 1.63 -0.52
CA TYR A 84 -16.98 3.03 -0.89
C TYR A 84 -17.44 3.18 -2.35
N GLY A 85 -18.37 4.11 -2.59
CA GLY A 85 -18.93 4.32 -3.92
C GLY A 85 -19.62 3.08 -4.53
N GLY A 86 -20.10 2.14 -3.70
CA GLY A 86 -20.75 0.90 -4.13
C GLY A 86 -19.78 -0.27 -4.37
N THR A 87 -18.47 -0.08 -4.17
CA THR A 87 -17.44 -1.12 -4.35
C THR A 87 -16.83 -1.52 -3.01
N ASP A 88 -16.77 -2.82 -2.74
CA ASP A 88 -16.06 -3.39 -1.58
C ASP A 88 -14.59 -3.66 -1.95
N TYR A 89 -13.71 -2.74 -1.57
CA TYR A 89 -12.27 -2.81 -1.86
C TYR A 89 -11.52 -3.80 -0.97
N ALA A 90 -12.04 -4.13 0.21
CA ALA A 90 -11.42 -5.10 1.11
C ALA A 90 -11.66 -6.55 0.66
N LYS A 91 -12.75 -6.83 -0.06
CA LYS A 91 -13.11 -8.20 -0.46
C LYS A 91 -12.03 -8.91 -1.29
N PRO A 92 -11.44 -8.33 -2.35
CA PRO A 92 -10.36 -8.97 -3.09
C PRO A 92 -9.12 -9.25 -2.23
N VAL A 93 -8.78 -8.34 -1.31
CA VAL A 93 -7.63 -8.47 -0.40
C VAL A 93 -7.85 -9.61 0.59
N THR A 94 -9.02 -9.67 1.21
CA THR A 94 -9.34 -10.71 2.21
C THR A 94 -9.51 -12.09 1.60
N SER A 95 -9.96 -12.19 0.35
CA SER A 95 -10.06 -13.47 -0.37
C SER A 95 -8.71 -13.98 -0.87
N LEU A 96 -7.75 -13.08 -1.06
CA LEU A 96 -6.39 -13.32 -1.53
C LEU A 96 -6.31 -14.39 -2.64
N PRO A 97 -6.85 -14.11 -3.82
CA PRO A 97 -6.85 -15.06 -4.93
C PRO A 97 -5.42 -15.40 -5.37
N ASP A 98 -5.22 -16.52 -6.04
CA ASP A 98 -3.89 -16.95 -6.51
C ASP A 98 -3.23 -15.94 -7.48
N SER A 99 -4.01 -15.08 -8.12
CA SER A 99 -3.49 -13.96 -8.91
C SER A 99 -2.68 -12.97 -8.06
N ALA A 100 -3.06 -12.71 -6.81
CA ALA A 100 -2.35 -11.81 -5.90
C ALA A 100 -0.91 -12.28 -5.65
N LEU A 101 -0.70 -13.60 -5.53
CA LEU A 101 0.64 -14.18 -5.32
C LEU A 101 1.55 -14.09 -6.55
N LYS A 102 0.99 -13.75 -7.70
CA LYS A 102 1.73 -13.56 -8.97
C LYS A 102 1.96 -12.09 -9.28
N GLU A 103 1.44 -11.19 -8.47
CA GLU A 103 1.65 -9.76 -8.61
C GLU A 103 3.09 -9.38 -8.22
N ARG A 104 3.46 -8.13 -8.52
CA ARG A 104 4.77 -7.60 -8.12
C ARG A 104 4.88 -7.57 -6.59
N PRO A 105 6.05 -7.79 -6.02
CA PRO A 105 6.26 -7.77 -4.57
C PRO A 105 5.80 -6.48 -3.88
N PHE A 106 5.87 -5.35 -4.57
CA PHE A 106 5.29 -4.09 -4.13
C PHE A 106 3.78 -4.22 -3.83
N HIS A 107 3.02 -4.88 -4.70
CA HIS A 107 1.59 -5.12 -4.52
C HIS A 107 1.33 -6.11 -3.39
N GLN A 108 2.13 -7.17 -3.32
CA GLN A 108 2.02 -8.16 -2.24
C GLN A 108 2.30 -7.55 -0.85
N ALA A 109 3.25 -6.61 -0.77
CA ALA A 109 3.49 -5.85 0.45
C ALA A 109 2.29 -4.97 0.84
N LEU A 110 1.61 -4.36 -0.14
CA LEU A 110 0.36 -3.63 0.10
C LEU A 110 -0.75 -4.57 0.61
N ASP A 111 -0.88 -5.78 0.05
CA ASP A 111 -1.85 -6.78 0.52
C ASP A 111 -1.59 -7.14 2.00
N MET A 112 -0.34 -7.33 2.40
CA MET A 112 0.01 -7.60 3.80
C MET A 112 -0.39 -6.44 4.72
N ILE A 113 -0.07 -5.21 4.35
CA ILE A 113 -0.41 -4.01 5.13
C ILE A 113 -1.94 -3.85 5.23
N ALA A 114 -2.66 -4.07 4.13
CA ALA A 114 -4.11 -3.98 4.13
C ALA A 114 -4.76 -5.05 5.02
N LEU A 115 -4.28 -6.31 4.96
CA LEU A 115 -4.75 -7.38 5.83
C LEU A 115 -4.53 -7.05 7.31
N GLU A 116 -3.36 -6.55 7.67
CA GLU A 116 -3.07 -6.11 9.03
C GLU A 116 -4.02 -5.01 9.48
N ARG A 117 -4.21 -3.96 8.68
CA ARG A 117 -5.13 -2.85 8.98
C ARG A 117 -6.59 -3.28 9.09
N LEU A 118 -6.96 -4.36 8.42
CA LEU A 118 -8.28 -4.99 8.52
C LEU A 118 -8.40 -5.93 9.74
N GLY A 119 -7.34 -6.12 10.52
CA GLY A 119 -7.30 -7.09 11.62
C GLY A 119 -7.40 -8.54 11.13
N LYS A 120 -6.97 -8.83 9.90
CA LYS A 120 -6.99 -10.16 9.30
C LYS A 120 -5.62 -10.83 9.38
N PRO A 121 -5.56 -12.16 9.54
CA PRO A 121 -4.28 -12.86 9.54
C PRO A 121 -3.61 -12.74 8.17
N ILE A 122 -2.28 -12.57 8.19
CA ILE A 122 -1.46 -12.55 6.97
C ILE A 122 -1.09 -14.00 6.62
N PRO A 123 -1.52 -14.54 5.46
CA PRO A 123 -1.22 -15.91 5.10
C PRO A 123 0.27 -16.13 4.83
N GLN A 124 0.81 -17.25 5.32
CA GLN A 124 2.22 -17.61 5.12
C GLN A 124 2.64 -17.63 3.65
N LYS A 125 1.74 -18.06 2.75
CA LYS A 125 2.01 -18.07 1.30
C LYS A 125 2.34 -16.69 0.72
N LEU A 126 1.69 -15.62 1.21
CA LEU A 126 1.96 -14.25 0.78
C LEU A 126 3.33 -13.80 1.26
N PHE A 127 3.64 -14.07 2.51
CA PHE A 127 4.94 -13.81 3.10
C PHE A 127 6.07 -14.57 2.36
N LYS A 128 5.89 -15.88 2.11
CA LYS A 128 6.86 -16.70 1.39
C LYS A 128 7.16 -16.15 -0.01
N SER A 129 6.16 -15.68 -0.73
CA SER A 129 6.33 -15.06 -2.05
C SER A 129 7.26 -13.84 -2.02
N ILE A 130 7.15 -12.99 -0.99
CA ILE A 130 8.05 -11.84 -0.80
C ILE A 130 9.49 -12.31 -0.49
N THR A 131 9.64 -13.27 0.40
CA THR A 131 10.96 -13.81 0.79
C THR A 131 11.65 -14.47 -0.40
N ASP A 132 10.94 -15.28 -1.18
CA ASP A 132 11.44 -15.93 -2.39
C ASP A 132 11.91 -14.88 -3.42
N TYR A 133 11.16 -13.80 -3.60
CA TYR A 133 11.55 -12.72 -4.51
C TYR A 133 12.86 -12.05 -4.11
N VAL A 134 13.03 -11.71 -2.84
CA VAL A 134 14.25 -11.08 -2.33
C VAL A 134 15.44 -12.03 -2.46
N SER A 135 15.26 -13.29 -2.10
CA SER A 135 16.31 -14.32 -2.15
C SER A 135 16.77 -14.63 -3.58
N ALA A 136 15.88 -14.52 -4.57
CA ALA A 136 16.20 -14.75 -5.97
C ALA A 136 17.01 -13.61 -6.63
N ARG A 137 17.25 -12.51 -5.93
CA ARG A 137 17.88 -11.30 -6.49
C ARG A 137 19.01 -10.73 -5.63
N PRO A 138 20.03 -11.52 -5.29
CA PRO A 138 21.12 -11.04 -4.46
C PRO A 138 21.85 -9.88 -5.17
N GLY A 139 22.06 -8.78 -4.45
CA GLY A 139 22.76 -7.59 -4.95
C GLY A 139 21.94 -6.66 -5.86
N ARG A 140 20.66 -6.90 -6.03
CA ARG A 140 19.72 -5.93 -6.67
C ARG A 140 18.78 -5.40 -5.62
N ASN A 141 18.92 -4.13 -5.27
CA ASN A 141 17.96 -3.44 -4.41
C ASN A 141 17.06 -2.52 -5.23
N TYR A 142 15.81 -2.43 -4.81
CA TYR A 142 14.84 -1.45 -5.27
C TYR A 142 14.32 -0.73 -4.03
N PRO A 143 14.98 0.34 -3.57
CA PRO A 143 14.77 0.93 -2.24
C PRO A 143 13.30 1.19 -1.89
N SER A 144 12.50 1.63 -2.86
CA SER A 144 11.06 1.87 -2.64
C SER A 144 10.26 0.59 -2.40
N THR A 145 10.55 -0.48 -3.16
CA THR A 145 9.89 -1.79 -3.02
C THR A 145 10.38 -2.49 -1.76
N ASP A 146 11.70 -2.50 -1.53
CA ASP A 146 12.31 -3.18 -0.39
C ASP A 146 11.92 -2.50 0.93
N GLY A 147 11.85 -1.16 0.95
CA GLY A 147 11.35 -0.39 2.09
C GLY A 147 9.89 -0.72 2.43
N LEU A 148 9.03 -0.81 1.41
CA LEU A 148 7.63 -1.19 1.63
C LEU A 148 7.49 -2.64 2.10
N MET A 149 8.30 -3.57 1.55
CA MET A 149 8.34 -4.96 2.02
C MET A 149 8.81 -5.06 3.46
N LEU A 150 9.82 -4.29 3.85
CA LEU A 150 10.29 -4.25 5.23
C LEU A 150 9.20 -3.71 6.18
N ALA A 151 8.48 -2.67 5.76
CA ALA A 151 7.34 -2.15 6.51
C ALA A 151 6.25 -3.22 6.66
N ALA A 152 5.88 -3.91 5.58
CA ALA A 152 4.90 -4.99 5.63
C ALA A 152 5.33 -6.14 6.55
N LEU A 153 6.60 -6.55 6.49
CA LEU A 153 7.15 -7.63 7.32
C LEU A 153 7.22 -7.25 8.80
N SER A 154 7.33 -5.97 9.14
CA SER A 154 7.34 -5.51 10.54
C SER A 154 6.04 -5.86 11.29
N HIS A 155 4.92 -6.01 10.57
CA HIS A 155 3.63 -6.41 11.14
C HIS A 155 3.55 -7.91 11.52
N VAL A 156 4.49 -8.72 11.04
CA VAL A 156 4.59 -10.17 11.36
C VAL A 156 5.89 -10.51 12.09
N VAL A 157 6.53 -9.53 12.68
CA VAL A 157 7.83 -9.66 13.36
C VAL A 157 7.83 -10.69 14.52
N SER A 158 6.69 -10.88 15.15
CA SER A 158 6.53 -11.86 16.24
C SER A 158 6.52 -13.32 15.76
N THR A 159 6.47 -13.57 14.46
CA THR A 159 6.50 -14.92 13.88
C THR A 159 7.90 -15.28 13.42
N ALA A 160 8.27 -16.57 13.44
CA ALA A 160 9.57 -17.04 12.97
C ALA A 160 9.82 -16.66 11.49
N TYR A 161 8.82 -16.83 10.65
CA TYR A 161 8.92 -16.47 9.22
C TYR A 161 8.97 -14.94 9.00
N GLY A 162 8.41 -14.14 9.90
CA GLY A 162 8.54 -12.68 9.86
C GLY A 162 9.98 -12.24 10.11
N GLN A 163 10.65 -12.83 11.08
CA GLN A 163 12.08 -12.57 11.37
C GLN A 163 12.98 -12.99 10.20
N GLU A 164 12.72 -14.15 9.60
CA GLU A 164 13.44 -14.63 8.43
C GLU A 164 13.34 -13.65 7.25
N GLY A 165 12.13 -13.18 6.94
CA GLY A 165 11.90 -12.23 5.86
C GLY A 165 12.53 -10.87 6.13
N ILE A 166 12.44 -10.33 7.35
CA ILE A 166 13.10 -9.08 7.73
C ILE A 166 14.61 -9.20 7.55
N THR A 167 15.19 -10.32 7.94
CA THR A 167 16.63 -10.59 7.76
C THR A 167 17.01 -10.61 6.28
N ALA A 168 16.21 -11.28 5.44
CA ALA A 168 16.44 -11.33 3.99
C ALA A 168 16.36 -9.96 3.34
N VAL A 169 15.32 -9.15 3.65
CA VAL A 169 15.17 -7.81 3.09
C VAL A 169 16.26 -6.86 3.57
N LYS A 170 16.61 -6.89 4.87
CA LYS A 170 17.74 -6.09 5.38
C LYS A 170 19.05 -6.42 4.68
N ALA A 171 19.33 -7.69 4.46
CA ALA A 171 20.55 -8.11 3.74
C ALA A 171 20.58 -7.61 2.28
N ALA A 172 19.42 -7.47 1.63
CA ALA A 172 19.31 -6.90 0.30
C ALA A 172 19.53 -5.37 0.27
N LEU A 173 19.08 -4.65 1.31
CA LEU A 173 19.21 -3.19 1.40
C LEU A 173 20.64 -2.71 1.72
N VAL A 174 21.46 -3.55 2.35
CA VAL A 174 22.82 -3.18 2.82
C VAL A 174 23.90 -3.43 1.76
N LYS A 175 23.57 -4.05 0.63
CA LYS A 175 24.46 -4.28 -0.52
C LYS A 175 24.37 -3.19 -1.55
#